data_2d2d74ac6e302932f028da0044748fe5
#
_entry.id   2d2d74ac6e302932f028da0044748fe5
#
_cell.length_a   1.000
_cell.length_b   1.000
_cell.length_c   1.000
_cell.angle_alpha   90.00
_cell.angle_beta   90.00
_cell.angle_gamma   90.00
#
_symmetry.space_group_name_H-M   'P 1'
#
loop_
_entity.id
_entity.type
_entity.pdbx_description
1 polymer ?
#
loop_
_entity_poly.entity_id
_entity_poly.type
_entity_poly.pdbx_seq_one_letter_code
_entity_poly.pdbx_strand_id
1 'polypeptide(L)'
;MPKALYSVIPASLRRLPLSIALFSLISIGATLPLAAQDDITTHNATSGYNGAYITGPSSNPLSFLNGAAFRTTGNPAPYDFHDFAPFTYLDDKLPKWIDLQAEERFRYEAYDNNNLKAKADDSYILNRFRFQVDLHASSWLRVTAQVQDARSGFQNPPIGPPNTVRWDLKLAYVEVGDPEKHWFSLRVGRQLISYNNTIIANSEWRNQARSYDAAVLNLNAKRAHVGIFAASPVVPEAYGVSPHQEGNNIYGVYGRIDDLIVPHSNLEPFFLWRVQPKEVVEPAVAKTTGKENEKAVGLRFKAQARSAFDYGGELIHEGGKVGTQGIDAWATQEGAGYQFLNAVTKPRVFAQYDYASGNGNPKGNSTHSTFDTIEPTAHDRFGITDLFGWQNIEAVRAGTTVEPHRRLTVTAQGLDFWAASALDSIYNTSGSSIAYNKTANGRHVGAEVDGYSWYELNKHFNLGGGVGYFGGGQFLTNVSTSHSYTYYYFALNFKDNGRK
;
A
#
# COMPACT_ATOMS: atom_id res chain seq x y z
N MET A 1 32.10 27.21 -22.51
CA MET A 1 31.08 26.34 -23.03
C MET A 1 30.46 25.57 -21.86
N PRO A 2 29.40 26.06 -21.26
CA PRO A 2 28.32 25.15 -20.80
C PRO A 2 26.92 25.84 -20.75
N LYS A 3 26.53 26.63 -21.74
CA LYS A 3 25.19 27.23 -21.79
C LYS A 3 24.20 26.54 -22.77
N ALA A 4 24.65 25.60 -23.55
CA ALA A 4 23.86 25.00 -24.64
C ALA A 4 23.09 23.74 -24.21
N LEU A 5 23.39 23.11 -23.06
CA LEU A 5 22.67 21.91 -22.57
C LEU A 5 21.41 22.22 -21.73
N TYR A 6 21.25 23.45 -21.26
CA TYR A 6 20.12 23.84 -20.39
C TYR A 6 18.80 24.14 -21.15
N SER A 7 18.86 24.28 -22.47
CA SER A 7 17.70 24.66 -23.28
C SER A 7 16.87 23.49 -23.82
N VAL A 8 17.32 22.26 -23.64
CA VAL A 8 16.66 21.04 -24.18
C VAL A 8 15.83 20.29 -23.12
N ILE A 9 15.95 20.66 -21.84
CA ILE A 9 15.20 19.99 -20.77
C ILE A 9 13.86 20.71 -20.58
N PRO A 10 12.70 20.02 -20.73
CA PRO A 10 11.38 20.59 -20.45
C PRO A 10 11.31 21.21 -19.04
N ALA A 11 10.56 22.28 -18.89
CA ALA A 11 10.44 23.00 -17.62
C ALA A 11 9.94 22.12 -16.45
N SER A 12 9.16 21.08 -16.75
CA SER A 12 8.70 20.06 -15.81
C SER A 12 9.82 19.25 -15.16
N LEU A 13 10.87 18.93 -15.93
CA LEU A 13 12.04 18.19 -15.41
C LEU A 13 12.99 19.04 -14.56
N ARG A 14 12.90 20.36 -14.63
CA ARG A 14 13.75 21.25 -13.81
C ARG A 14 13.33 21.30 -12.34
N ARG A 15 12.18 20.75 -11.98
CA ARG A 15 11.64 20.71 -10.61
C ARG A 15 11.83 19.35 -9.91
N LEU A 16 12.50 18.38 -10.56
CA LEU A 16 12.79 17.10 -9.95
C LEU A 16 13.85 17.26 -8.86
N PRO A 17 13.65 16.65 -7.68
CA PRO A 17 14.62 16.71 -6.59
C PRO A 17 15.95 16.05 -6.98
N LEU A 18 17.02 16.48 -6.33
CA LEU A 18 18.41 16.03 -6.56
C LEU A 18 18.58 14.50 -6.41
N SER A 19 17.65 13.84 -5.71
CA SER A 19 17.59 12.39 -5.50
C SER A 19 17.53 11.58 -6.79
N ILE A 20 16.93 12.11 -7.87
CA ILE A 20 16.86 11.41 -9.16
C ILE A 20 18.22 11.34 -9.85
N ALA A 21 19.08 12.35 -9.64
CA ALA A 21 20.45 12.33 -10.15
C ALA A 21 21.35 11.30 -9.43
N LEU A 22 21.04 10.98 -8.17
CA LEU A 22 21.77 9.94 -7.41
C LEU A 22 21.40 8.51 -7.85
N PHE A 23 20.14 8.29 -8.25
CA PHE A 23 19.67 6.96 -8.69
C PHE A 23 20.35 6.51 -9.98
N SER A 24 20.65 7.42 -10.90
CA SER A 24 21.38 7.13 -12.13
C SER A 24 22.88 6.87 -11.90
N LEU A 25 23.47 7.29 -10.77
CA LEU A 25 24.87 7.07 -10.43
C LEU A 25 25.11 5.79 -9.61
N ILE A 26 24.12 5.35 -8.80
CA ILE A 26 24.24 4.12 -7.99
C ILE A 26 24.09 2.85 -8.85
N SER A 27 23.36 2.92 -9.97
CA SER A 27 23.17 1.79 -10.88
C SER A 27 24.41 1.44 -11.75
N ILE A 28 25.43 2.28 -11.80
CA ILE A 28 26.63 2.08 -12.66
C ILE A 28 27.85 1.54 -11.87
N GLY A 29 27.81 1.57 -10.52
CA GLY A 29 28.99 1.32 -9.69
C GLY A 29 29.16 -0.04 -9.02
N ALA A 30 28.19 -0.96 -9.11
CA ALA A 30 28.22 -2.20 -8.33
C ALA A 30 28.47 -3.45 -9.19
N THR A 31 29.59 -3.53 -9.86
CA THR A 31 30.16 -4.82 -10.32
C THR A 31 31.16 -5.31 -9.30
N LEU A 32 30.76 -6.10 -8.33
CA LEU A 32 31.63 -6.91 -7.49
C LEU A 32 31.50 -8.39 -7.90
N PRO A 33 32.62 -9.15 -7.95
CA PRO A 33 32.62 -10.49 -8.51
C PRO A 33 31.91 -11.50 -7.59
N LEU A 34 31.05 -12.33 -8.19
CA LEU A 34 30.43 -13.47 -7.56
C LEU A 34 31.40 -14.62 -7.33
N ALA A 35 31.46 -15.12 -6.12
CA ALA A 35 32.00 -16.45 -5.83
C ALA A 35 30.94 -17.29 -5.10
N ALA A 36 30.60 -18.41 -5.78
CA ALA A 36 30.15 -19.73 -5.31
C ALA A 36 28.91 -19.87 -4.39
N GLN A 37 27.86 -20.35 -4.95
CA GLN A 37 27.09 -21.60 -4.75
C GLN A 37 26.72 -22.02 -3.32
N ASP A 38 25.36 -22.04 -3.01
CA ASP A 38 24.72 -23.28 -2.59
C ASP A 38 23.18 -23.16 -2.70
N ASP A 39 22.56 -24.28 -3.11
CA ASP A 39 21.14 -24.50 -3.33
C ASP A 39 20.28 -24.17 -2.10
N ILE A 40 19.39 -23.19 -2.23
CA ILE A 40 18.24 -23.05 -1.32
C ILE A 40 16.97 -23.24 -2.13
N THR A 41 16.38 -24.40 -1.99
CA THR A 41 15.04 -24.70 -2.48
C THR A 41 14.02 -23.70 -1.90
N THR A 42 13.47 -22.91 -2.77
CA THR A 42 12.39 -21.97 -2.46
C THR A 42 11.10 -22.74 -2.20
N HIS A 43 10.71 -22.89 -0.95
CA HIS A 43 9.35 -23.29 -0.62
C HIS A 43 8.46 -22.03 -0.65
N ASN A 44 7.57 -21.99 -1.64
CA ASN A 44 6.52 -21.01 -1.81
C ASN A 44 5.56 -21.02 -0.61
N ALA A 45 5.64 -20.03 0.26
CA ALA A 45 4.54 -19.73 1.16
C ALA A 45 3.50 -18.90 0.39
N THR A 46 2.59 -19.59 -0.29
CA THR A 46 1.41 -18.95 -0.88
C THR A 46 0.50 -18.47 0.23
N SER A 47 0.48 -17.17 0.50
CA SER A 47 -0.60 -16.58 1.29
C SER A 47 -1.85 -16.59 0.43
N GLY A 48 -2.91 -17.27 0.89
CA GLY A 48 -4.17 -17.39 0.16
C GLY A 48 -4.98 -16.11 0.03
N TYR A 49 -4.43 -15.07 -0.55
CA TYR A 49 -5.15 -13.89 -0.98
C TYR A 49 -5.27 -13.90 -2.50
N ASN A 50 -6.46 -14.24 -2.98
CA ASN A 50 -6.80 -14.25 -4.40
C ASN A 50 -7.11 -12.85 -4.93
N GLY A 51 -6.13 -11.96 -4.92
CA GLY A 51 -6.17 -10.71 -5.67
C GLY A 51 -5.66 -10.90 -7.11
N ALA A 52 -5.92 -9.96 -8.00
CA ALA A 52 -5.21 -9.89 -9.27
C ALA A 52 -3.76 -9.47 -8.97
N TYR A 53 -2.91 -10.46 -8.72
CA TYR A 53 -1.50 -10.22 -8.44
C TYR A 53 -0.69 -10.60 -9.68
N ILE A 54 0.16 -9.70 -10.10
CA ILE A 54 1.39 -10.12 -10.77
C ILE A 54 2.26 -10.63 -9.62
N THR A 55 2.03 -11.87 -9.21
CA THR A 55 2.70 -12.47 -8.08
C THR A 55 4.12 -12.86 -8.46
N GLY A 56 5.07 -12.17 -7.92
CA GLY A 56 6.38 -12.74 -7.66
C GLY A 56 6.41 -13.32 -6.24
N PRO A 57 7.49 -13.98 -5.85
CA PRO A 57 7.59 -14.76 -4.62
C PRO A 57 7.47 -13.98 -3.31
N SER A 58 7.04 -12.74 -3.29
CA SER A 58 6.64 -12.04 -2.07
C SER A 58 5.34 -11.30 -2.30
N SER A 59 4.30 -11.74 -1.63
CA SER A 59 2.96 -11.17 -1.67
C SER A 59 2.80 -9.81 -0.99
N ASN A 60 3.88 -9.21 -0.50
CA ASN A 60 3.90 -7.86 0.02
C ASN A 60 4.91 -7.02 -0.75
N PRO A 61 4.50 -6.25 -1.76
CA PRO A 61 5.40 -5.48 -2.61
C PRO A 61 6.16 -4.36 -1.88
N LEU A 62 5.78 -4.02 -0.65
CA LEU A 62 6.48 -3.05 0.18
C LEU A 62 7.32 -3.69 1.30
N SER A 63 7.36 -5.01 1.38
CA SER A 63 8.05 -5.69 2.48
C SER A 63 9.54 -5.34 2.58
N PHE A 64 10.17 -4.98 1.49
CA PHE A 64 11.56 -4.56 1.55
C PHE A 64 11.73 -3.08 1.94
N LEU A 65 10.72 -2.23 1.72
CA LEU A 65 10.71 -0.83 2.15
C LEU A 65 10.14 -0.68 3.57
N ASN A 66 9.12 -1.44 3.91
CA ASN A 66 8.37 -1.30 5.16
C ASN A 66 8.87 -2.19 6.31
N GLY A 67 10.06 -2.67 6.35
CA GLY A 67 10.62 -3.38 7.49
C GLY A 67 9.84 -4.59 8.05
N ALA A 68 8.58 -4.74 7.70
CA ALA A 68 7.62 -5.59 8.39
C ALA A 68 7.53 -7.04 7.89
N ALA A 69 8.27 -7.46 6.87
CA ALA A 69 8.00 -8.76 6.28
C ALA A 69 9.20 -9.52 5.73
N PHE A 70 10.33 -9.50 6.41
CA PHE A 70 11.26 -10.61 6.22
C PHE A 70 10.77 -11.81 7.04
N ARG A 71 9.86 -12.60 6.47
CA ARG A 71 9.63 -13.94 7.00
C ARG A 71 10.85 -14.77 6.68
N THR A 72 11.60 -15.10 7.71
CA THR A 72 12.59 -16.17 7.57
C THR A 72 11.84 -17.44 7.22
N THR A 73 12.22 -18.08 6.13
CA THR A 73 11.77 -19.40 5.72
C THR A 73 12.37 -20.48 6.65
N GLY A 74 12.25 -20.30 7.96
CA GLY A 74 12.49 -21.35 8.92
C GLY A 74 11.25 -22.22 8.98
N ASN A 75 11.39 -23.52 8.74
CA ASN A 75 10.33 -24.48 9.00
C ASN A 75 9.69 -24.17 10.36
N PRO A 76 8.38 -23.88 10.45
CA PRO A 76 7.76 -23.70 11.74
C PRO A 76 7.95 -24.99 12.53
N ALA A 77 8.42 -24.86 13.78
CA ALA A 77 8.49 -26.03 14.66
C ALA A 77 7.08 -26.61 14.79
N PRO A 78 6.97 -27.94 14.93
CA PRO A 78 5.69 -28.56 15.20
C PRO A 78 5.10 -27.90 16.46
N TYR A 79 3.88 -27.41 16.36
CA TYR A 79 3.17 -26.77 17.45
C TYR A 79 2.42 -27.82 18.23
N ASP A 80 2.59 -27.86 19.55
CA ASP A 80 1.84 -28.72 20.46
C ASP A 80 0.41 -28.24 20.76
N PHE A 81 -0.03 -27.15 20.13
CA PHE A 81 -1.41 -26.73 20.19
C PHE A 81 -2.19 -27.45 19.09
N HIS A 82 -3.29 -28.12 19.44
CA HIS A 82 -4.25 -28.60 18.46
C HIS A 82 -4.59 -27.43 17.54
N ASP A 83 -4.28 -27.58 16.26
CA ASP A 83 -4.56 -26.59 15.23
C ASP A 83 -6.07 -26.35 15.20
N PHE A 84 -6.52 -25.21 15.72
CA PHE A 84 -7.92 -24.80 15.58
C PHE A 84 -8.12 -24.30 14.16
N ALA A 85 -8.52 -25.19 13.27
CA ALA A 85 -8.77 -24.94 11.86
C ALA A 85 -10.11 -25.56 11.44
N PRO A 86 -11.24 -25.01 11.92
CA PRO A 86 -12.56 -25.62 11.72
C PRO A 86 -12.95 -25.68 10.24
N PHE A 87 -12.54 -24.70 9.43
CA PHE A 87 -12.86 -24.67 8.01
C PHE A 87 -11.98 -25.61 7.21
N THR A 88 -10.69 -25.73 7.52
CA THR A 88 -9.83 -26.79 6.97
C THR A 88 -10.40 -28.19 7.29
N TYR A 89 -10.86 -28.41 8.52
CA TYR A 89 -11.49 -29.67 8.90
C TYR A 89 -12.78 -29.95 8.13
N LEU A 90 -13.61 -28.93 7.89
CA LEU A 90 -14.82 -29.05 7.06
C LEU A 90 -14.47 -29.32 5.61
N ASP A 91 -13.48 -28.66 5.08
CA ASP A 91 -12.98 -28.83 3.73
C ASP A 91 -12.57 -30.28 3.44
N ASP A 92 -11.92 -30.94 4.41
CA ASP A 92 -11.53 -32.35 4.29
C ASP A 92 -12.72 -33.31 4.14
N LYS A 93 -13.93 -32.84 4.51
CA LYS A 93 -15.19 -33.60 4.36
C LYS A 93 -15.93 -33.26 3.07
N LEU A 94 -15.59 -32.15 2.42
CA LEU A 94 -16.24 -31.69 1.19
C LEU A 94 -15.56 -32.29 -0.06
N PRO A 95 -16.26 -32.29 -1.20
CA PRO A 95 -15.67 -32.61 -2.48
C PRO A 95 -14.46 -31.74 -2.77
N LYS A 96 -13.43 -32.27 -3.44
CA LYS A 96 -12.16 -31.56 -3.74
C LYS A 96 -12.30 -30.30 -4.62
N TRP A 97 -13.46 -30.07 -5.20
CA TRP A 97 -13.75 -28.90 -6.00
C TRP A 97 -14.37 -27.74 -5.20
N ILE A 98 -14.54 -27.88 -3.89
CA ILE A 98 -15.00 -26.83 -2.96
C ILE A 98 -13.89 -26.57 -1.96
N ASP A 99 -13.46 -25.31 -1.80
CA ASP A 99 -12.56 -24.86 -0.73
C ASP A 99 -13.24 -23.78 0.09
N LEU A 100 -13.10 -23.88 1.42
CA LEU A 100 -13.63 -22.91 2.38
C LEU A 100 -12.49 -22.17 3.05
N GLN A 101 -12.67 -20.87 3.25
CA GLN A 101 -11.70 -20.03 3.97
C GLN A 101 -12.44 -19.11 4.93
N ALA A 102 -11.82 -18.82 6.06
CA ALA A 102 -12.35 -17.84 7.00
C ALA A 102 -11.23 -16.97 7.58
N GLU A 103 -11.58 -15.74 7.86
CA GLU A 103 -10.72 -14.77 8.53
C GLU A 103 -11.53 -14.04 9.61
N GLU A 104 -10.95 -13.90 10.79
CA GLU A 104 -11.48 -13.06 11.85
C GLU A 104 -10.38 -12.11 12.32
N ARG A 105 -10.68 -10.82 12.39
CA ARG A 105 -9.78 -9.81 12.93
C ARG A 105 -10.46 -9.01 14.00
N PHE A 106 -9.87 -9.00 15.16
CA PHE A 106 -10.21 -8.12 16.25
C PHE A 106 -9.08 -7.09 16.40
N ARG A 107 -9.43 -5.79 16.48
CA ARG A 107 -8.44 -4.72 16.67
C ARG A 107 -9.01 -3.64 17.59
N TYR A 108 -8.26 -3.35 18.64
CA TYR A 108 -8.45 -2.17 19.47
C TYR A 108 -7.58 -1.05 18.92
N GLU A 109 -8.14 0.13 18.78
CA GLU A 109 -7.43 1.36 18.42
C GLU A 109 -7.77 2.47 19.38
N ALA A 110 -6.77 3.30 19.71
CA ALA A 110 -6.95 4.51 20.48
C ALA A 110 -6.03 5.62 19.93
N TYR A 111 -6.49 6.84 20.03
CA TYR A 111 -5.71 8.00 19.64
C TYR A 111 -6.04 9.23 20.48
N ASP A 112 -5.02 10.07 20.65
CA ASP A 112 -5.14 11.38 21.25
C ASP A 112 -4.99 12.45 20.15
N ASN A 113 -5.84 13.49 20.16
CA ASN A 113 -5.82 14.63 19.22
C ASN A 113 -5.94 14.25 17.74
N ASN A 114 -6.91 13.41 17.39
CA ASN A 114 -7.13 12.93 16.03
C ASN A 114 -7.15 14.05 14.99
N ASN A 115 -6.45 13.84 13.87
CA ASN A 115 -6.25 14.84 12.81
C ASN A 115 -5.69 16.18 13.34
N LEU A 116 -4.83 16.15 14.34
CA LEU A 116 -4.19 17.33 14.97
C LEU A 116 -5.21 18.32 15.58
N LYS A 117 -6.35 17.79 16.04
CA LYS A 117 -7.38 18.56 16.74
C LYS A 117 -7.30 18.29 18.23
N ALA A 118 -7.07 19.34 19.03
CA ALA A 118 -7.00 19.23 20.48
C ALA A 118 -8.29 18.63 21.07
N LYS A 119 -8.13 17.66 21.98
CA LYS A 119 -9.24 16.94 22.64
C LYS A 119 -10.12 16.12 21.69
N ALA A 120 -9.62 15.75 20.54
CA ALA A 120 -10.27 14.80 19.65
C ALA A 120 -9.77 13.38 19.93
N ASP A 121 -9.90 12.97 21.20
CA ASP A 121 -9.45 11.66 21.68
C ASP A 121 -10.57 10.64 21.50
N ASP A 122 -10.22 9.42 21.11
CA ASP A 122 -11.20 8.34 21.01
C ASP A 122 -10.51 6.98 21.17
N SER A 123 -11.29 5.96 21.52
CA SER A 123 -10.87 4.58 21.52
C SER A 123 -12.01 3.67 21.13
N TYR A 124 -11.74 2.66 20.32
CA TYR A 124 -12.76 1.80 19.78
C TYR A 124 -12.23 0.41 19.45
N ILE A 125 -13.17 -0.49 19.23
CA ILE A 125 -12.91 -1.86 18.81
C ILE A 125 -13.41 -2.03 17.38
N LEU A 126 -12.57 -2.59 16.54
CA LEU A 126 -12.92 -3.03 15.19
C LEU A 126 -12.94 -4.55 15.16
N ASN A 127 -14.02 -5.09 14.61
CA ASN A 127 -14.16 -6.50 14.34
C ASN A 127 -14.40 -6.70 12.85
N ARG A 128 -13.79 -7.72 12.25
CA ARG A 128 -13.98 -8.07 10.85
C ARG A 128 -13.97 -9.57 10.66
N PHE A 129 -15.12 -10.10 10.26
CA PHE A 129 -15.26 -11.49 9.84
C PHE A 129 -15.36 -11.57 8.32
N ARG A 130 -14.70 -12.55 7.72
CA ARG A 130 -14.81 -12.92 6.31
C ARG A 130 -14.99 -14.42 6.18
N PHE A 131 -15.86 -14.80 5.26
CA PHE A 131 -16.04 -16.19 4.88
C PHE A 131 -16.05 -16.30 3.35
N GLN A 132 -15.22 -17.19 2.81
CA GLN A 132 -15.03 -17.39 1.38
C GLN A 132 -15.31 -18.83 0.98
N VAL A 133 -15.92 -18.97 -0.17
CA VAL A 133 -16.11 -20.25 -0.87
C VAL A 133 -15.49 -20.13 -2.25
N ASP A 134 -14.59 -21.06 -2.58
CA ASP A 134 -14.02 -21.23 -3.90
C ASP A 134 -14.55 -22.54 -4.52
N LEU A 135 -15.08 -22.44 -5.74
CA LEU A 135 -15.57 -23.57 -6.51
C LEU A 135 -14.66 -23.80 -7.72
N HIS A 136 -13.93 -24.88 -7.74
CA HIS A 136 -13.03 -25.30 -8.81
C HIS A 136 -13.78 -26.22 -9.79
N ALA A 137 -14.58 -25.63 -10.71
CA ALA A 137 -15.36 -26.40 -11.67
C ALA A 137 -14.45 -27.20 -12.65
N SER A 138 -13.24 -26.73 -12.88
CA SER A 138 -12.17 -27.45 -13.60
C SER A 138 -10.81 -26.84 -13.24
N SER A 139 -9.71 -27.37 -13.79
CA SER A 139 -8.38 -26.76 -13.68
C SER A 139 -8.29 -25.37 -14.33
N TRP A 140 -9.28 -24.99 -15.14
CA TRP A 140 -9.35 -23.73 -15.90
C TRP A 140 -10.44 -22.78 -15.41
N LEU A 141 -11.39 -23.25 -14.60
CA LEU A 141 -12.56 -22.45 -14.22
C LEU A 141 -12.75 -22.47 -12.71
N ARG A 142 -12.68 -21.29 -12.10
CA ARG A 142 -12.93 -21.04 -10.69
C ARG A 142 -14.03 -19.99 -10.52
N VAL A 143 -14.89 -20.19 -9.53
CA VAL A 143 -15.86 -19.21 -9.06
C VAL A 143 -15.59 -18.94 -7.59
N THR A 144 -15.43 -17.68 -7.22
CA THR A 144 -15.18 -17.26 -5.84
C THR A 144 -16.29 -16.35 -5.35
N ALA A 145 -16.75 -16.62 -4.14
CA ALA A 145 -17.64 -15.70 -3.39
C ALA A 145 -17.10 -15.51 -1.97
N GLN A 146 -17.03 -14.27 -1.51
CA GLN A 146 -16.65 -13.94 -0.14
C GLN A 146 -17.63 -12.92 0.44
N VAL A 147 -18.16 -13.21 1.61
CA VAL A 147 -18.95 -12.27 2.41
C VAL A 147 -18.07 -11.68 3.51
N GLN A 148 -18.34 -10.44 3.88
CA GLN A 148 -17.67 -9.74 4.96
C GLN A 148 -18.70 -9.11 5.91
N ASP A 149 -18.44 -9.21 7.21
CA ASP A 149 -19.09 -8.41 8.25
C ASP A 149 -18.02 -7.62 8.99
N ALA A 150 -18.08 -6.29 8.92
CA ALA A 150 -17.13 -5.39 9.58
C ALA A 150 -17.89 -4.46 10.51
N ARG A 151 -17.44 -4.35 11.76
CA ARG A 151 -18.11 -3.54 12.79
C ARG A 151 -17.12 -2.72 13.59
N SER A 152 -17.58 -1.54 14.02
CA SER A 152 -16.91 -0.75 15.06
C SER A 152 -17.80 -0.69 16.30
N GLY A 153 -17.17 -0.82 17.47
CA GLY A 153 -17.82 -0.68 18.78
C GLY A 153 -17.14 0.41 19.60
N PHE A 154 -17.91 1.11 20.43
CA PHE A 154 -17.45 2.15 21.35
C PHE A 154 -16.90 3.43 20.70
N GLN A 155 -16.99 3.58 19.39
CA GLN A 155 -16.52 4.75 18.66
C GLN A 155 -17.44 5.95 18.89
N ASN A 156 -16.87 7.13 19.12
CA ASN A 156 -17.62 8.36 19.40
C ASN A 156 -17.19 9.52 18.49
N PRO A 157 -18.06 10.07 17.64
CA PRO A 157 -19.40 9.55 17.33
C PRO A 157 -19.35 8.19 16.62
N PRO A 158 -20.43 7.40 16.65
CA PRO A 158 -20.48 6.16 15.90
C PRO A 158 -20.18 6.42 14.43
N ILE A 159 -19.22 5.67 13.89
CA ILE A 159 -18.76 5.86 12.52
C ILE A 159 -19.37 4.78 11.62
N GLY A 160 -19.90 5.20 10.47
CA GLY A 160 -20.34 4.35 9.39
C GLY A 160 -19.15 3.81 8.58
N PRO A 161 -19.31 3.60 7.28
CA PRO A 161 -18.21 3.21 6.40
C PRO A 161 -17.02 4.21 6.50
N PRO A 162 -15.77 3.73 6.41
CA PRO A 162 -15.37 2.35 6.10
C PRO A 162 -15.21 1.43 7.32
N ASN A 163 -15.57 1.81 8.53
CA ASN A 163 -15.37 0.98 9.73
C ASN A 163 -16.54 0.04 10.02
N THR A 164 -17.76 0.39 9.58
CA THR A 164 -18.95 -0.44 9.76
C THR A 164 -19.62 -0.73 8.42
N VAL A 165 -19.58 -1.99 8.00
CA VAL A 165 -20.23 -2.52 6.80
C VAL A 165 -20.74 -3.91 7.16
N ARG A 166 -22.06 -4.10 7.21
CA ARG A 166 -22.66 -5.34 7.68
C ARG A 166 -23.04 -6.24 6.51
N TRP A 167 -22.55 -7.47 6.52
CA TRP A 167 -22.88 -8.52 5.56
C TRP A 167 -22.78 -8.07 4.09
N ASP A 168 -21.63 -7.56 3.73
CA ASP A 168 -21.33 -7.13 2.37
C ASP A 168 -20.76 -8.27 1.53
N LEU A 169 -21.04 -8.22 0.24
CA LEU A 169 -20.42 -9.08 -0.76
C LEU A 169 -19.02 -8.52 -1.09
N LYS A 170 -18.01 -9.06 -0.45
CA LYS A 170 -16.62 -8.58 -0.58
C LYS A 170 -15.98 -9.00 -1.89
N LEU A 171 -16.17 -10.27 -2.28
CA LEU A 171 -15.72 -10.84 -3.56
C LEU A 171 -16.86 -11.61 -4.19
N ALA A 172 -16.97 -11.52 -5.52
CA ALA A 172 -17.85 -12.33 -6.36
C ALA A 172 -17.33 -12.29 -7.80
N TYR A 173 -16.56 -13.28 -8.19
CA TYR A 173 -15.98 -13.30 -9.52
C TYR A 173 -15.88 -14.72 -10.12
N VAL A 174 -15.78 -14.74 -11.42
CA VAL A 174 -15.40 -15.92 -12.21
C VAL A 174 -14.00 -15.70 -12.76
N GLU A 175 -13.18 -16.72 -12.70
CA GLU A 175 -11.82 -16.74 -13.25
C GLU A 175 -11.65 -17.89 -14.22
N VAL A 176 -11.18 -17.58 -15.43
CA VAL A 176 -10.80 -18.53 -16.47
C VAL A 176 -9.29 -18.49 -16.63
N GLY A 177 -8.64 -19.64 -16.57
CA GLY A 177 -7.20 -19.76 -16.44
C GLY A 177 -6.74 -19.64 -14.99
N ASP A 178 -5.48 -19.98 -14.75
CA ASP A 178 -4.84 -19.87 -13.46
C ASP A 178 -3.56 -19.06 -13.65
N PRO A 179 -3.43 -17.88 -13.00
CA PRO A 179 -2.27 -17.01 -13.23
C PRO A 179 -0.94 -17.63 -12.80
N GLU A 180 -0.96 -18.68 -11.97
CA GLU A 180 0.24 -19.39 -11.54
C GLU A 180 0.60 -20.55 -12.48
N LYS A 181 -0.38 -21.15 -13.16
CA LYS A 181 -0.20 -22.37 -13.96
C LYS A 181 -0.30 -22.14 -15.47
N HIS A 182 -1.03 -21.11 -15.88
CA HIS A 182 -1.32 -20.86 -17.28
C HIS A 182 -0.68 -19.56 -17.76
N TRP A 183 -0.43 -19.47 -19.06
CA TRP A 183 0.11 -18.27 -19.69
C TRP A 183 -0.85 -17.08 -19.67
N PHE A 184 -2.15 -17.31 -19.40
CA PHE A 184 -3.13 -16.24 -19.19
C PHE A 184 -4.14 -16.62 -18.11
N SER A 185 -4.75 -15.60 -17.51
CA SER A 185 -6.00 -15.71 -16.76
C SER A 185 -6.87 -14.48 -16.99
N LEU A 186 -8.18 -14.69 -17.01
CA LEU A 186 -9.18 -13.63 -17.08
C LEU A 186 -10.11 -13.75 -15.88
N ARG A 187 -10.18 -12.70 -15.06
CA ARG A 187 -11.06 -12.63 -13.90
C ARG A 187 -12.06 -11.49 -14.09
N VAL A 188 -13.36 -11.78 -13.93
CA VAL A 188 -14.45 -10.82 -14.11
C VAL A 188 -15.37 -10.87 -12.89
N GLY A 189 -15.72 -9.71 -12.35
CA GLY A 189 -16.59 -9.54 -11.20
C GLY A 189 -15.93 -8.75 -10.07
N ARG A 190 -16.54 -8.79 -8.89
CA ARG A 190 -16.03 -8.09 -7.70
C ARG A 190 -14.81 -8.78 -7.15
N GLN A 191 -13.69 -8.06 -7.11
CA GLN A 191 -12.38 -8.61 -6.80
C GLN A 191 -11.45 -7.59 -6.13
N LEU A 192 -10.32 -8.07 -5.61
CA LEU A 192 -9.24 -7.21 -5.15
C LEU A 192 -8.31 -6.88 -6.32
N ILE A 193 -7.79 -5.66 -6.35
CA ILE A 193 -6.73 -5.23 -7.25
C ILE A 193 -5.63 -4.59 -6.42
N SER A 194 -4.41 -5.10 -6.55
CA SER A 194 -3.23 -4.53 -5.90
C SER A 194 -2.00 -4.87 -6.74
N TYR A 195 -1.56 -3.93 -7.54
CA TYR A 195 -0.33 -4.06 -8.31
C TYR A 195 0.84 -3.41 -7.58
N ASN A 196 0.54 -2.26 -7.00
CA ASN A 196 1.49 -1.44 -6.30
C ASN A 196 0.76 -0.74 -5.17
N ASN A 197 1.14 -1.01 -3.93
CA ASN A 197 0.47 -0.43 -2.76
C ASN A 197 0.56 1.09 -2.70
N THR A 198 1.41 1.70 -3.52
CA THR A 198 1.60 3.15 -3.53
C THR A 198 0.54 3.89 -4.32
N ILE A 199 -0.01 3.30 -5.40
CA ILE A 199 -0.94 3.99 -6.28
C ILE A 199 -2.29 3.28 -6.45
N ILE A 200 -2.32 1.94 -6.44
CA ILE A 200 -3.56 1.16 -6.48
C ILE A 200 -3.47 -0.07 -5.59
N ALA A 201 -4.33 -0.16 -4.58
CA ALA A 201 -4.33 -1.22 -3.58
C ALA A 201 -5.70 -1.48 -2.96
N ASN A 202 -5.83 -2.63 -2.31
CA ASN A 202 -7.03 -3.03 -1.56
C ASN A 202 -7.09 -2.47 -0.13
N SER A 203 -6.01 -1.89 0.40
CA SER A 203 -5.95 -1.24 1.72
C SER A 203 -6.46 -2.13 2.88
N GLU A 204 -5.85 -3.29 3.07
CA GLU A 204 -6.29 -4.33 4.02
C GLU A 204 -6.27 -3.90 5.50
N TRP A 205 -5.52 -2.84 5.85
CA TRP A 205 -5.54 -2.31 7.21
C TRP A 205 -6.91 -1.76 7.61
N ARG A 206 -7.61 -1.09 6.68
CA ARG A 206 -8.98 -0.60 6.94
C ARG A 206 -9.88 -1.74 7.39
N ASN A 207 -10.88 -1.45 8.22
CA ASN A 207 -11.81 -2.49 8.67
C ASN A 207 -12.60 -3.05 7.50
N GLN A 208 -13.08 -2.19 6.61
CA GLN A 208 -13.59 -2.57 5.31
C GLN A 208 -12.52 -2.26 4.25
N ALA A 209 -11.75 -3.27 3.85
CA ALA A 209 -10.79 -3.13 2.77
C ALA A 209 -11.47 -2.84 1.42
N ARG A 210 -10.72 -2.20 0.50
CA ARG A 210 -11.24 -1.84 -0.82
C ARG A 210 -11.46 -3.09 -1.70
N SER A 211 -12.48 -3.06 -2.54
CA SER A 211 -12.70 -4.00 -3.65
C SER A 211 -13.14 -3.24 -4.89
N TYR A 212 -13.12 -3.91 -6.04
CA TYR A 212 -13.43 -3.32 -7.33
C TYR A 212 -14.37 -4.25 -8.10
N ASP A 213 -15.38 -3.69 -8.75
CA ASP A 213 -16.09 -4.38 -9.82
C ASP A 213 -15.25 -4.21 -11.09
N ALA A 214 -14.67 -5.32 -11.59
CA ALA A 214 -13.59 -5.24 -12.56
C ALA A 214 -13.52 -6.44 -13.50
N ALA A 215 -12.83 -6.21 -14.65
CA ALA A 215 -12.26 -7.25 -15.50
C ALA A 215 -10.74 -7.12 -15.49
N VAL A 216 -10.03 -8.21 -15.22
CA VAL A 216 -8.57 -8.27 -15.16
C VAL A 216 -8.07 -9.41 -16.01
N LEU A 217 -7.27 -9.10 -17.04
CA LEU A 217 -6.54 -10.06 -17.85
C LEU A 217 -5.08 -10.08 -17.42
N ASN A 218 -4.56 -11.24 -17.03
CA ASN A 218 -3.14 -11.46 -16.79
C ASN A 218 -2.54 -12.29 -17.91
N LEU A 219 -1.39 -11.88 -18.40
CA LEU A 219 -0.57 -12.57 -19.38
C LEU A 219 0.79 -12.87 -18.76
N ASN A 220 1.18 -14.14 -18.76
CA ASN A 220 2.36 -14.63 -18.07
C ASN A 220 3.31 -15.33 -19.03
N ALA A 221 4.56 -14.88 -19.04
CA ALA A 221 5.69 -15.54 -19.67
C ALA A 221 6.77 -15.81 -18.60
N LYS A 222 7.83 -16.52 -18.97
CA LYS A 222 8.86 -16.96 -18.03
C LYS A 222 9.47 -15.84 -17.16
N ARG A 223 9.64 -14.63 -17.74
CA ARG A 223 10.25 -13.48 -17.09
C ARG A 223 9.46 -12.18 -17.27
N ALA A 224 8.29 -12.25 -17.86
CA ALA A 224 7.48 -11.09 -18.13
C ALA A 224 6.02 -11.37 -17.79
N HIS A 225 5.41 -10.47 -17.05
CA HIS A 225 4.03 -10.55 -16.63
C HIS A 225 3.35 -9.22 -16.95
N VAL A 226 2.13 -9.29 -17.47
CA VAL A 226 1.35 -8.09 -17.80
C VAL A 226 -0.07 -8.27 -17.27
N GLY A 227 -0.52 -7.33 -16.45
CA GLY A 227 -1.92 -7.19 -16.04
C GLY A 227 -2.57 -6.05 -16.81
N ILE A 228 -3.72 -6.30 -17.41
CA ILE A 228 -4.56 -5.31 -18.07
C ILE A 228 -5.90 -5.29 -17.38
N PHE A 229 -6.40 -4.15 -16.98
CA PHE A 229 -7.64 -4.10 -16.23
C PHE A 229 -8.51 -2.88 -16.52
N ALA A 230 -9.81 -3.07 -16.28
CA ALA A 230 -10.82 -2.02 -16.18
C ALA A 230 -11.59 -2.26 -14.88
N ALA A 231 -11.70 -1.24 -14.03
CA ALA A 231 -12.20 -1.37 -12.67
C ALA A 231 -12.99 -0.13 -12.25
N SER A 232 -14.02 -0.35 -11.42
CA SER A 232 -14.71 0.70 -10.67
C SER A 232 -14.60 0.40 -9.18
N PRO A 233 -14.13 1.34 -8.33
CA PRO A 233 -14.06 1.15 -6.89
C PRO A 233 -15.44 0.90 -6.29
N VAL A 234 -15.52 -0.01 -5.31
CA VAL A 234 -16.73 -0.26 -4.55
C VAL A 234 -16.83 0.75 -3.40
N VAL A 235 -17.96 1.42 -3.28
CA VAL A 235 -18.23 2.39 -2.21
C VAL A 235 -18.87 1.65 -1.04
N PRO A 236 -18.23 1.60 0.15
CA PRO A 236 -18.77 0.92 1.30
C PRO A 236 -20.11 1.53 1.76
N GLU A 237 -21.10 0.68 1.98
CA GLU A 237 -22.35 1.04 2.63
C GLU A 237 -22.52 0.30 3.96
N ALA A 238 -23.14 0.96 4.95
CA ALA A 238 -23.28 0.40 6.29
C ALA A 238 -24.14 -0.88 6.30
N TYR A 239 -25.05 -1.03 5.35
CA TYR A 239 -25.97 -2.14 5.25
C TYR A 239 -26.19 -2.56 3.80
N GLY A 240 -26.23 -3.87 3.55
CA GLY A 240 -26.49 -4.42 2.24
C GLY A 240 -25.22 -4.55 1.39
N VAL A 241 -25.43 -4.85 0.12
CA VAL A 241 -24.34 -5.01 -0.84
C VAL A 241 -23.86 -3.64 -1.32
N SER A 242 -22.63 -3.32 -1.03
CA SER A 242 -22.00 -2.05 -1.42
C SER A 242 -21.97 -1.90 -2.95
N PRO A 243 -22.45 -0.78 -3.53
CA PRO A 243 -22.40 -0.53 -4.97
C PRO A 243 -20.98 -0.13 -5.43
N HIS A 244 -20.71 -0.19 -6.72
CA HIS A 244 -19.55 0.50 -7.27
C HIS A 244 -19.82 2.01 -7.41
N GLN A 245 -18.78 2.79 -7.45
CA GLN A 245 -18.86 4.24 -7.62
C GLN A 245 -19.15 4.57 -9.09
N GLU A 246 -20.39 4.96 -9.39
CA GLU A 246 -20.82 5.26 -10.75
C GLU A 246 -19.97 6.37 -11.38
N GLY A 247 -19.45 6.09 -12.59
CA GLY A 247 -18.63 7.02 -13.35
C GLY A 247 -17.17 7.14 -12.90
N ASN A 248 -16.79 6.60 -11.75
CA ASN A 248 -15.39 6.48 -11.36
C ASN A 248 -14.82 5.18 -11.92
N ASN A 249 -14.01 5.30 -12.95
CA ASN A 249 -13.40 4.16 -13.65
C ASN A 249 -11.89 4.32 -13.72
N ILE A 250 -11.20 3.21 -13.46
CA ILE A 250 -9.75 3.12 -13.53
C ILE A 250 -9.41 2.04 -14.56
N TYR A 251 -8.64 2.42 -15.56
CA TYR A 251 -8.08 1.52 -16.56
C TYR A 251 -6.58 1.43 -16.33
N GLY A 252 -6.01 0.25 -16.52
CA GLY A 252 -4.58 0.11 -16.29
C GLY A 252 -3.91 -0.98 -17.08
N VAL A 253 -2.63 -0.77 -17.29
CA VAL A 253 -1.67 -1.79 -17.73
C VAL A 253 -0.52 -1.75 -16.75
N TYR A 254 -0.21 -2.90 -16.16
CA TYR A 254 0.90 -3.06 -15.23
C TYR A 254 1.79 -4.20 -15.68
N GLY A 255 3.05 -3.88 -15.97
CA GLY A 255 4.06 -4.83 -16.38
C GLY A 255 4.99 -5.21 -15.24
N ARG A 256 5.58 -6.41 -15.31
CA ARG A 256 6.70 -6.82 -14.50
C ARG A 256 7.65 -7.64 -15.35
N ILE A 257 8.93 -7.29 -15.30
CA ILE A 257 10.01 -7.99 -15.99
C ILE A 257 11.03 -8.39 -14.94
N ASP A 258 11.24 -9.70 -14.79
CA ASP A 258 12.15 -10.28 -13.80
C ASP A 258 13.57 -10.36 -14.37
N ASP A 259 14.57 -10.05 -13.54
CA ASP A 259 16.01 -10.19 -13.83
C ASP A 259 16.51 -9.44 -15.08
N LEU A 260 15.84 -8.33 -15.44
CA LEU A 260 16.21 -7.57 -16.63
C LEU A 260 17.52 -6.79 -16.44
N ILE A 261 17.67 -6.13 -15.29
CA ILE A 261 18.80 -5.22 -15.00
C ILE A 261 19.87 -5.96 -14.21
N VAL A 262 19.50 -6.55 -13.10
CA VAL A 262 20.37 -7.37 -12.25
C VAL A 262 19.62 -8.63 -11.79
N PRO A 263 20.32 -9.72 -11.48
CA PRO A 263 19.68 -10.92 -10.92
C PRO A 263 18.88 -10.60 -9.66
N HIS A 264 17.73 -11.26 -9.48
CA HIS A 264 16.79 -11.04 -8.37
C HIS A 264 16.23 -9.62 -8.32
N SER A 265 15.98 -9.04 -9.47
CA SER A 265 15.33 -7.73 -9.61
C SER A 265 14.05 -7.82 -10.42
N ASN A 266 13.19 -6.84 -10.18
CA ASN A 266 11.96 -6.64 -10.95
C ASN A 266 11.94 -5.21 -11.46
N LEU A 267 11.64 -5.05 -12.75
CA LEU A 267 11.32 -3.78 -13.38
C LEU A 267 9.82 -3.76 -13.67
N GLU A 268 9.10 -2.79 -13.14
CA GLU A 268 7.64 -2.73 -13.17
C GLU A 268 7.17 -1.41 -13.82
N PRO A 269 7.07 -1.34 -15.16
CA PRO A 269 6.44 -0.23 -15.85
C PRO A 269 4.92 -0.31 -15.72
N PHE A 270 4.26 0.83 -15.55
CA PHE A 270 2.80 0.87 -15.54
C PHE A 270 2.22 2.14 -16.15
N PHE A 271 0.98 2.02 -16.58
CA PHE A 271 0.13 3.10 -17.00
C PHE A 271 -1.25 2.94 -16.35
N LEU A 272 -1.75 4.01 -15.76
CA LEU A 272 -3.11 4.09 -15.21
C LEU A 272 -3.84 5.26 -15.85
N TRP A 273 -5.14 5.10 -16.02
CA TRP A 273 -6.02 6.15 -16.49
C TRP A 273 -7.29 6.16 -15.64
N ARG A 274 -7.47 7.22 -14.85
CA ARG A 274 -8.67 7.44 -14.05
C ARG A 274 -9.60 8.44 -14.74
N VAL A 275 -10.89 8.11 -14.73
CA VAL A 275 -11.96 9.02 -15.16
C VAL A 275 -13.00 9.04 -14.07
N GLN A 276 -13.32 10.24 -13.56
CA GLN A 276 -14.42 10.41 -12.62
C GLN A 276 -15.24 11.68 -12.93
N PRO A 277 -16.57 11.65 -12.66
CA PRO A 277 -17.47 12.71 -13.11
C PRO A 277 -17.25 14.01 -12.36
N LYS A 278 -16.72 13.94 -11.14
CA LYS A 278 -16.54 15.10 -10.27
C LYS A 278 -15.38 14.86 -9.31
N GLU A 279 -14.37 15.68 -9.44
CA GLU A 279 -13.26 15.78 -8.49
C GLU A 279 -13.21 17.18 -7.88
N VAL A 280 -12.67 17.27 -6.67
CA VAL A 280 -12.46 18.52 -5.94
C VAL A 280 -10.99 18.65 -5.62
N VAL A 281 -10.31 19.54 -6.31
CA VAL A 281 -8.90 19.84 -6.05
C VAL A 281 -8.75 21.12 -5.26
N GLU A 282 -7.67 21.22 -4.48
CA GLU A 282 -7.28 22.40 -3.70
C GLU A 282 -8.41 22.92 -2.79
N PRO A 283 -9.06 22.05 -1.99
CA PRO A 283 -10.31 22.40 -1.29
C PRO A 283 -10.14 23.52 -0.26
N ALA A 284 -8.93 23.75 0.24
CA ALA A 284 -8.64 24.76 1.25
C ALA A 284 -8.28 26.15 0.66
N VAL A 285 -7.89 26.21 -0.61
CA VAL A 285 -7.34 27.41 -1.24
C VAL A 285 -8.26 27.99 -2.30
N ALA A 286 -8.49 27.26 -3.35
CA ALA A 286 -9.27 27.68 -4.51
C ALA A 286 -10.03 26.46 -5.06
N LYS A 287 -11.09 26.08 -4.35
CA LYS A 287 -11.87 24.90 -4.65
C LYS A 287 -12.25 24.84 -6.13
N THR A 288 -11.56 24.00 -6.88
CA THR A 288 -11.92 23.66 -8.24
C THR A 288 -12.68 22.34 -8.22
N THR A 289 -13.79 22.31 -8.94
CA THR A 289 -14.61 21.08 -9.06
C THR A 289 -14.87 20.85 -10.53
N GLY A 290 -14.64 19.65 -10.99
CA GLY A 290 -14.90 19.29 -12.39
C GLY A 290 -14.69 17.81 -12.69
N LYS A 291 -15.00 17.44 -13.94
CA LYS A 291 -14.69 16.11 -14.44
C LYS A 291 -13.17 15.94 -14.45
N GLU A 292 -12.73 14.80 -13.95
CA GLU A 292 -11.35 14.43 -14.02
C GLU A 292 -11.09 13.42 -15.13
N ASN A 293 -9.94 13.58 -15.76
CA ASN A 293 -9.37 12.67 -16.74
C ASN A 293 -7.86 12.69 -16.51
N GLU A 294 -7.41 11.85 -15.61
CA GLU A 294 -6.04 11.76 -15.13
C GLU A 294 -5.35 10.53 -15.71
N LYS A 295 -4.09 10.66 -16.00
CA LYS A 295 -3.22 9.59 -16.50
C LYS A 295 -1.94 9.58 -15.70
N ALA A 296 -1.60 8.43 -15.12
CA ALA A 296 -0.35 8.21 -14.42
C ALA A 296 0.53 7.23 -15.20
N VAL A 297 1.78 7.61 -15.43
CA VAL A 297 2.83 6.74 -15.99
C VAL A 297 3.90 6.57 -14.94
N GLY A 298 4.25 5.34 -14.64
CA GLY A 298 5.26 5.06 -13.62
C GLY A 298 6.20 3.93 -14.01
N LEU A 299 7.34 3.94 -13.35
CA LEU A 299 8.35 2.90 -13.42
C LEU A 299 8.83 2.59 -12.01
N ARG A 300 8.76 1.32 -11.62
CA ARG A 300 9.26 0.83 -10.35
C ARG A 300 10.36 -0.19 -10.58
N PHE A 301 11.37 -0.11 -9.76
CA PHE A 301 12.48 -1.07 -9.72
C PHE A 301 12.65 -1.58 -8.31
N LYS A 302 12.83 -2.88 -8.17
CA LYS A 302 13.17 -3.55 -6.91
C LYS A 302 14.28 -4.55 -7.17
N ALA A 303 15.23 -4.63 -6.27
CA ALA A 303 16.25 -5.65 -6.28
C ALA A 303 16.47 -6.18 -4.87
N GLN A 304 16.58 -7.50 -4.78
CA GLN A 304 16.99 -8.18 -3.57
C GLN A 304 18.25 -8.97 -3.90
N ALA A 305 19.38 -8.46 -3.49
CA ALA A 305 20.61 -9.21 -3.66
C ALA A 305 20.52 -10.53 -2.86
N ARG A 306 21.10 -11.61 -3.36
CA ARG A 306 21.30 -12.85 -2.57
C ARG A 306 22.05 -12.57 -1.27
N SER A 307 22.76 -11.45 -1.21
CA SER A 307 23.26 -10.85 0.01
C SER A 307 22.11 -10.21 0.79
N ALA A 308 22.37 -9.89 2.01
CA ALA A 308 21.49 -9.23 2.96
C ALA A 308 20.98 -7.82 2.54
N PHE A 309 21.24 -7.34 1.34
CA PHE A 309 20.95 -5.99 0.87
C PHE A 309 19.77 -5.99 -0.10
N ASP A 310 18.77 -5.14 0.17
CA ASP A 310 17.63 -4.85 -0.69
C ASP A 310 17.57 -3.35 -1.00
N TYR A 311 17.13 -3.01 -2.20
CA TYR A 311 16.98 -1.62 -2.62
C TYR A 311 15.97 -1.49 -3.75
N GLY A 312 15.42 -0.30 -3.90
CA GLY A 312 14.50 -0.02 -4.99
C GLY A 312 13.98 1.39 -4.98
N GLY A 313 13.19 1.70 -5.97
CA GLY A 313 12.55 3.00 -6.09
C GLY A 313 11.44 2.98 -7.11
N GLU A 314 10.71 4.08 -7.13
CA GLU A 314 9.56 4.31 -7.98
C GLU A 314 9.53 5.77 -8.41
N LEU A 315 9.20 6.00 -9.67
CA LEU A 315 8.97 7.34 -10.25
C LEU A 315 7.64 7.33 -10.95
N ILE A 316 6.80 8.34 -10.69
CA ILE A 316 5.46 8.49 -11.27
C ILE A 316 5.30 9.91 -11.78
N HIS A 317 4.70 10.04 -12.95
CA HIS A 317 4.23 11.30 -13.51
C HIS A 317 2.75 11.23 -13.79
N GLU A 318 2.03 12.26 -13.39
CA GLU A 318 0.61 12.46 -13.66
C GLU A 318 0.40 13.60 -14.62
N GLY A 319 -0.50 13.37 -15.57
CA GLY A 319 -0.92 14.34 -16.55
C GLY A 319 -2.39 14.18 -16.90
N GLY A 320 -2.98 15.19 -17.51
CA GLY A 320 -4.40 15.16 -17.87
C GLY A 320 -5.10 16.45 -17.53
N LYS A 321 -6.35 16.34 -17.06
CA LYS A 321 -7.17 17.51 -16.72
C LYS A 321 -8.14 17.20 -15.58
N VAL A 322 -8.38 18.20 -14.72
CA VAL A 322 -9.49 18.23 -13.78
C VAL A 322 -10.26 19.55 -13.98
N GLY A 323 -11.53 19.45 -14.42
CA GLY A 323 -12.27 20.62 -14.87
C GLY A 323 -11.56 21.33 -16.01
N THR A 324 -11.17 22.59 -15.77
CA THR A 324 -10.42 23.44 -16.73
C THR A 324 -8.92 23.43 -16.50
N GLN A 325 -8.43 22.87 -15.39
CA GLN A 325 -7.01 22.85 -15.05
C GLN A 325 -6.31 21.65 -15.70
N GLY A 326 -5.09 21.86 -16.20
CA GLY A 326 -4.19 20.78 -16.59
C GLY A 326 -3.57 20.14 -15.34
N ILE A 327 -3.29 18.84 -15.38
CA ILE A 327 -2.56 18.11 -14.34
C ILE A 327 -1.11 17.98 -14.79
N ASP A 328 -0.14 18.29 -13.91
CA ASP A 328 1.29 18.04 -14.09
C ASP A 328 1.91 17.83 -12.71
N ALA A 329 1.92 16.57 -12.27
CA ALA A 329 2.35 16.19 -10.94
C ALA A 329 3.35 15.04 -10.97
N TRP A 330 4.20 14.95 -9.92
CA TRP A 330 5.28 13.99 -9.84
C TRP A 330 5.38 13.40 -8.44
N ALA A 331 5.73 12.12 -8.40
CA ALA A 331 6.12 11.48 -7.15
C ALA A 331 7.30 10.53 -7.36
N THR A 332 8.11 10.39 -6.32
CA THR A 332 9.19 9.41 -6.28
C THR A 332 9.33 8.82 -4.88
N GLN A 333 9.77 7.58 -4.83
CA GLN A 333 10.10 6.86 -3.61
C GLN A 333 11.38 6.06 -3.84
N GLU A 334 12.34 6.18 -2.94
CA GLU A 334 13.57 5.39 -2.94
C GLU A 334 13.80 4.79 -1.56
N GLY A 335 14.36 3.58 -1.53
CA GLY A 335 14.67 2.93 -0.26
C GLY A 335 15.72 1.82 -0.40
N ALA A 336 16.37 1.56 0.72
CA ALA A 336 17.33 0.48 0.84
C ALA A 336 17.32 -0.11 2.26
N GLY A 337 17.71 -1.37 2.36
CA GLY A 337 17.84 -2.06 3.63
C GLY A 337 19.00 -3.05 3.63
N TYR A 338 19.52 -3.31 4.82
CA TYR A 338 20.54 -4.32 5.04
C TYR A 338 20.19 -5.19 6.25
N GLN A 339 20.16 -6.50 6.06
CA GLN A 339 19.90 -7.49 7.10
C GLN A 339 21.19 -8.17 7.55
N PHE A 340 21.46 -8.17 8.85
CA PHE A 340 22.61 -8.82 9.46
C PHE A 340 22.30 -10.29 9.72
N LEU A 341 22.42 -11.12 8.68
CA LEU A 341 22.01 -12.54 8.69
C LEU A 341 22.67 -13.40 9.77
N ASN A 342 23.91 -13.06 10.15
CA ASN A 342 24.70 -13.80 11.14
C ASN A 342 24.45 -13.35 12.59
N ALA A 343 23.68 -12.28 12.81
CA ALA A 343 23.33 -11.83 14.15
C ALA A 343 22.18 -12.67 14.72
N VAL A 344 22.16 -12.89 16.02
CA VAL A 344 21.17 -13.74 16.72
C VAL A 344 19.75 -13.25 16.48
N THR A 345 19.52 -11.94 16.51
CA THR A 345 18.20 -11.32 16.29
C THR A 345 17.97 -10.86 14.84
N LYS A 346 18.90 -11.21 13.92
CA LYS A 346 18.84 -10.87 12.50
C LYS A 346 18.36 -9.44 12.22
N PRO A 347 18.97 -8.40 12.83
CA PRO A 347 18.50 -7.04 12.65
C PRO A 347 18.58 -6.63 11.18
N ARG A 348 17.54 -5.96 10.69
CA ARG A 348 17.53 -5.28 9.40
C ARG A 348 17.42 -3.78 9.65
N VAL A 349 18.39 -3.01 9.20
CA VAL A 349 18.32 -1.55 9.15
C VAL A 349 17.84 -1.11 7.78
N PHE A 350 17.06 -0.04 7.72
CA PHE A 350 16.53 0.49 6.47
C PHE A 350 16.43 2.00 6.50
N ALA A 351 16.46 2.59 5.31
CA ALA A 351 16.16 4.00 5.09
C ALA A 351 15.32 4.16 3.82
N GLN A 352 14.49 5.19 3.79
CA GLN A 352 13.57 5.50 2.70
C GLN A 352 13.45 7.02 2.56
N TYR A 353 13.31 7.48 1.33
CA TYR A 353 12.94 8.84 0.98
C TYR A 353 11.70 8.81 0.09
N ASP A 354 10.78 9.73 0.34
CA ASP A 354 9.55 9.90 -0.43
C ASP A 354 9.38 11.37 -0.78
N TYR A 355 8.92 11.60 -2.00
CA TYR A 355 8.52 12.92 -2.47
C TYR A 355 7.23 12.81 -3.28
N ALA A 356 6.31 13.72 -3.04
CA ALA A 356 5.14 13.94 -3.89
C ALA A 356 4.94 15.45 -4.07
N SER A 357 4.82 15.88 -5.31
CA SER A 357 4.67 17.30 -5.64
C SER A 357 3.42 17.90 -5.00
N GLY A 358 3.52 19.19 -4.69
CA GLY A 358 2.43 20.05 -4.25
C GLY A 358 2.24 21.22 -5.22
N ASN A 359 1.11 21.89 -5.11
CA ASN A 359 0.81 23.05 -5.95
C ASN A 359 1.56 24.29 -5.47
N GLY A 360 2.49 24.78 -6.28
CA GLY A 360 3.24 26.02 -6.02
C GLY A 360 2.44 27.31 -6.32
N ASN A 361 1.27 27.18 -6.93
CA ASN A 361 0.38 28.30 -7.24
C ASN A 361 -1.10 27.88 -7.15
N PRO A 362 -1.59 27.52 -5.97
CA PRO A 362 -2.92 26.94 -5.81
C PRO A 362 -4.06 27.94 -6.08
N LYS A 363 -3.77 29.24 -6.17
CA LYS A 363 -4.73 30.28 -6.58
C LYS A 363 -4.76 30.50 -8.09
N GLY A 364 -3.81 29.92 -8.83
CA GLY A 364 -3.77 29.97 -10.29
C GLY A 364 -4.70 28.93 -10.91
N ASN A 365 -5.31 29.23 -12.04
CA ASN A 365 -6.33 28.39 -12.65
C ASN A 365 -5.81 27.51 -13.81
N SER A 366 -4.50 27.43 -14.04
CA SER A 366 -3.95 26.78 -15.23
C SER A 366 -3.44 25.37 -15.02
N THR A 367 -2.85 25.08 -13.86
CA THR A 367 -2.18 23.81 -13.61
C THR A 367 -2.40 23.38 -12.17
N HIS A 368 -2.84 22.13 -12.00
CA HIS A 368 -2.86 21.39 -10.76
C HIS A 368 -1.60 20.54 -10.68
N SER A 369 -0.73 20.78 -9.70
CA SER A 369 0.55 20.08 -9.56
C SER A 369 0.65 19.29 -8.25
N THR A 370 -0.43 19.18 -7.49
CA THR A 370 -0.49 18.26 -6.35
C THR A 370 -0.66 16.84 -6.85
N PHE A 371 0.27 15.96 -6.50
CA PHE A 371 0.21 14.55 -6.86
C PHE A 371 -0.98 13.86 -6.18
N ASP A 372 -1.68 12.98 -6.90
CA ASP A 372 -2.76 12.14 -6.37
C ASP A 372 -2.38 10.66 -6.44
N THR A 373 -2.61 9.97 -5.35
CA THR A 373 -2.30 8.53 -5.22
C THR A 373 -3.36 7.59 -5.80
N ILE A 374 -4.38 8.09 -6.48
CA ILE A 374 -5.50 7.34 -7.07
C ILE A 374 -6.22 6.47 -6.02
N GLU A 375 -5.75 5.25 -5.72
CA GLU A 375 -6.38 4.32 -4.78
C GLU A 375 -5.34 3.56 -3.92
N PRO A 376 -4.50 4.25 -3.11
CA PRO A 376 -3.37 3.66 -2.42
C PRO A 376 -3.77 2.84 -1.19
N THR A 377 -2.81 2.10 -0.63
CA THR A 377 -2.90 1.72 0.79
C THR A 377 -2.63 2.95 1.66
N ALA A 378 -3.34 3.02 2.79
CA ALA A 378 -3.16 4.11 3.73
C ALA A 378 -2.13 3.78 4.83
N HIS A 379 -2.11 2.52 5.28
CA HIS A 379 -1.39 2.15 6.49
C HIS A 379 0.10 1.91 6.25
N ASP A 380 0.89 2.43 7.21
CA ASP A 380 2.35 2.30 7.36
C ASP A 380 3.15 2.81 6.14
N ARG A 381 2.54 3.68 5.33
CA ARG A 381 3.32 4.36 4.30
C ARG A 381 4.19 5.47 4.91
N PHE A 382 3.57 6.33 5.70
CA PHE A 382 4.20 7.45 6.40
C PHE A 382 4.06 7.29 7.91
N GLY A 383 4.50 6.13 8.44
CA GLY A 383 4.33 5.74 9.83
C GLY A 383 3.01 5.08 10.13
N ILE A 384 2.87 4.57 11.35
CA ILE A 384 1.66 3.82 11.77
C ILE A 384 0.51 4.73 12.21
N THR A 385 0.77 6.03 12.37
CA THR A 385 -0.28 7.01 12.73
C THR A 385 -1.25 7.28 11.59
N ASP A 386 -0.88 6.96 10.33
CA ASP A 386 -1.69 7.16 9.13
C ASP A 386 -2.18 8.62 8.94
N LEU A 387 -1.44 9.60 9.46
CA LEU A 387 -1.81 11.01 9.41
C LEU A 387 -1.78 11.58 7.99
N PHE A 388 -0.78 11.19 7.19
CA PHE A 388 -0.48 11.81 5.91
C PHE A 388 -0.70 10.90 4.73
N GLY A 389 -1.23 11.49 3.64
CA GLY A 389 -1.25 10.90 2.30
C GLY A 389 0.00 11.26 1.49
N TRP A 390 0.23 10.58 0.39
CA TRP A 390 1.33 10.87 -0.51
C TRP A 390 0.96 12.00 -1.49
N GLN A 391 0.73 13.18 -0.93
CA GLN A 391 0.30 14.40 -1.63
C GLN A 391 0.97 15.59 -0.97
N ASN A 392 1.64 16.44 -1.74
CA ASN A 392 2.36 17.62 -1.24
C ASN A 392 3.28 17.32 -0.05
N ILE A 393 4.01 16.22 -0.10
CA ILE A 393 4.83 15.77 1.02
C ILE A 393 6.22 15.33 0.56
N GLU A 394 7.21 15.60 1.40
CA GLU A 394 8.56 15.09 1.36
C GLU A 394 8.82 14.42 2.70
N ALA A 395 9.32 13.18 2.70
CA ALA A 395 9.55 12.43 3.91
C ALA A 395 10.86 11.66 3.88
N VAL A 396 11.53 11.61 5.01
CA VAL A 396 12.66 10.71 5.28
C VAL A 396 12.24 9.74 6.36
N ARG A 397 12.48 8.45 6.16
CA ARG A 397 12.20 7.39 7.10
C ARG A 397 13.45 6.56 7.33
N ALA A 398 13.72 6.22 8.59
CA ALA A 398 14.78 5.26 8.92
C ALA A 398 14.34 4.41 10.11
N GLY A 399 14.80 3.16 10.14
CA GLY A 399 14.40 2.26 11.22
C GLY A 399 15.16 0.95 11.25
N THR A 400 14.75 0.13 12.19
CA THR A 400 15.28 -1.23 12.35
C THR A 400 14.15 -2.20 12.65
N THR A 401 14.26 -3.41 12.09
CA THR A 401 13.44 -4.55 12.43
C THR A 401 14.34 -5.64 13.01
N VAL A 402 13.92 -6.27 14.08
CA VAL A 402 14.64 -7.36 14.74
C VAL A 402 13.73 -8.56 14.93
N GLU A 403 14.30 -9.75 14.96
CA GLU A 403 13.64 -11.02 15.29
C GLU A 403 14.21 -11.59 16.60
N PRO A 404 13.78 -11.08 17.78
CA PRO A 404 14.28 -11.59 19.07
C PRO A 404 13.92 -13.06 19.30
N HIS A 405 12.87 -13.52 18.66
CA HIS A 405 12.43 -14.89 18.66
C HIS A 405 11.86 -15.21 17.27
N ARG A 406 11.99 -16.45 16.80
CA ARG A 406 11.52 -16.91 15.47
C ARG A 406 10.04 -16.61 15.11
N ARG A 407 9.23 -16.27 16.12
CA ARG A 407 7.81 -15.90 15.99
C ARG A 407 7.54 -14.44 16.32
N LEU A 408 8.55 -13.68 16.72
CA LEU A 408 8.41 -12.30 17.16
C LEU A 408 9.23 -11.40 16.26
N THR A 409 8.54 -10.49 15.59
CA THR A 409 9.15 -9.38 14.86
C THR A 409 8.87 -8.08 15.61
N VAL A 410 9.88 -7.26 15.81
CA VAL A 410 9.77 -5.94 16.45
C VAL A 410 10.39 -4.92 15.50
N THR A 411 9.66 -3.83 15.23
CA THR A 411 10.12 -2.71 14.42
C THR A 411 10.10 -1.43 15.23
N ALA A 412 11.18 -0.64 15.09
CA ALA A 412 11.25 0.73 15.58
C ALA A 412 11.71 1.63 14.43
N GLN A 413 11.08 2.79 14.25
CA GLN A 413 11.36 3.70 13.16
C GLN A 413 11.13 5.16 13.54
N GLY A 414 11.78 6.06 12.82
CA GLY A 414 11.52 7.48 12.86
C GLY A 414 11.29 8.03 11.47
N LEU A 415 10.42 9.02 11.37
CA LEU A 415 10.08 9.72 10.14
C LEU A 415 10.16 11.23 10.39
N ASP A 416 10.55 11.97 9.37
CA ASP A 416 10.49 13.43 9.39
C ASP A 416 9.86 13.93 8.08
N PHE A 417 9.01 14.98 8.17
CA PHE A 417 8.10 15.37 7.11
C PHE A 417 8.21 16.85 6.78
N TRP A 418 8.20 17.16 5.49
CA TRP A 418 8.11 18.52 4.97
C TRP A 418 7.01 18.62 3.91
N ALA A 419 6.34 19.76 3.80
CA ALA A 419 5.51 20.07 2.65
C ALA A 419 6.40 20.24 1.40
N ALA A 420 6.06 19.64 0.28
CA ALA A 420 6.76 19.87 -0.98
C ALA A 420 6.57 21.30 -1.46
N SER A 421 5.38 21.87 -1.25
CA SER A 421 5.05 23.28 -1.42
C SER A 421 4.43 23.84 -0.14
N ALA A 422 5.00 24.91 0.41
CA ALA A 422 4.42 25.61 1.56
C ALA A 422 3.11 26.37 1.22
N LEU A 423 2.78 26.53 -0.06
CA LEU A 423 1.58 27.22 -0.54
C LEU A 423 0.38 26.28 -0.70
N ASP A 424 0.60 24.96 -0.58
CA ASP A 424 -0.42 23.94 -0.71
C ASP A 424 -0.81 23.36 0.66
N SER A 425 -1.87 22.58 0.70
CA SER A 425 -2.34 21.87 1.89
C SER A 425 -1.45 20.66 2.23
N ILE A 426 -1.48 20.24 3.48
CA ILE A 426 -1.12 18.87 3.86
C ILE A 426 -2.39 18.02 3.83
N TYR A 427 -2.29 16.82 3.27
CA TYR A 427 -3.41 15.93 3.00
C TYR A 427 -3.32 14.66 3.85
N ASN A 428 -4.47 14.14 4.26
CA ASN A 428 -4.55 12.83 4.90
C ASN A 428 -4.56 11.69 3.86
N THR A 429 -4.60 10.46 4.34
CA THR A 429 -4.60 9.24 3.50
C THR A 429 -5.83 9.06 2.59
N SER A 430 -6.86 9.91 2.75
CA SER A 430 -8.02 9.95 1.84
C SER A 430 -8.01 11.14 0.88
N GLY A 431 -6.89 11.88 0.79
CA GLY A 431 -6.77 13.05 -0.07
C GLY A 431 -7.48 14.32 0.46
N SER A 432 -7.96 14.29 1.71
CA SER A 432 -8.59 15.47 2.30
C SER A 432 -7.57 16.39 2.96
N SER A 433 -7.69 17.70 2.74
CA SER A 433 -6.85 18.71 3.40
C SER A 433 -7.05 18.71 4.91
N ILE A 434 -5.99 18.52 5.68
CA ILE A 434 -5.98 18.58 7.15
C ILE A 434 -5.33 19.85 7.69
N ALA A 435 -4.44 20.49 6.94
CA ALA A 435 -3.80 21.73 7.31
C ALA A 435 -3.45 22.57 6.08
N TYR A 436 -3.71 23.85 6.14
CA TYR A 436 -3.32 24.81 5.10
C TYR A 436 -2.70 26.07 5.74
N ASN A 437 -1.44 26.34 5.43
CA ASN A 437 -0.71 27.47 5.98
C ASN A 437 -0.79 28.69 5.04
N LYS A 438 -1.72 29.59 5.32
CA LYS A 438 -1.94 30.82 4.52
C LYS A 438 -0.72 31.76 4.45
N THR A 439 0.19 31.67 5.39
CA THR A 439 1.37 32.53 5.49
C THR A 439 2.61 31.94 4.84
N ALA A 440 2.54 30.69 4.42
CA ALA A 440 3.65 29.92 3.83
C ALA A 440 4.94 29.94 4.69
N ASN A 441 4.78 30.01 6.01
CA ASN A 441 5.89 30.09 6.96
C ASN A 441 6.46 28.70 7.23
N GLY A 442 7.55 28.38 6.55
CA GLY A 442 8.25 27.12 6.72
C GLY A 442 7.57 25.92 6.02
N ARG A 443 8.34 24.90 5.80
CA ARG A 443 7.90 23.64 5.14
C ARG A 443 7.87 22.44 6.10
N HIS A 444 8.57 22.50 7.25
CA HIS A 444 8.67 21.42 8.19
C HIS A 444 7.31 21.11 8.84
N VAL A 445 6.73 19.95 8.52
CA VAL A 445 5.42 19.51 9.00
C VAL A 445 5.53 18.88 10.39
N GLY A 446 6.60 18.12 10.65
CA GLY A 446 6.85 17.47 11.93
C GLY A 446 7.54 16.14 11.80
N ALA A 447 7.67 15.44 12.93
CA ALA A 447 8.34 14.16 12.99
C ALA A 447 7.49 13.10 13.72
N GLU A 448 7.64 11.84 13.33
CA GLU A 448 6.96 10.69 13.93
C GLU A 448 7.97 9.66 14.41
N VAL A 449 7.67 9.02 15.54
CA VAL A 449 8.41 7.86 16.04
C VAL A 449 7.44 6.73 16.31
N ASP A 450 7.76 5.55 15.79
CA ASP A 450 6.94 4.36 15.89
C ASP A 450 7.67 3.19 16.54
N GLY A 451 6.92 2.41 17.30
CA GLY A 451 7.33 1.09 17.77
C GLY A 451 6.17 0.10 17.63
N TYR A 452 6.40 -1.02 16.96
CA TYR A 452 5.37 -2.04 16.81
C TYR A 452 5.93 -3.46 16.71
N SER A 453 5.10 -4.44 17.01
CA SER A 453 5.49 -5.83 17.02
C SER A 453 4.38 -6.75 16.51
N TRP A 454 4.81 -7.90 15.97
CA TRP A 454 3.93 -9.00 15.61
C TRP A 454 4.47 -10.30 16.17
N TYR A 455 3.58 -11.10 16.78
CA TYR A 455 3.88 -12.41 17.34
C TYR A 455 2.99 -13.48 16.68
N GLU A 456 3.60 -14.47 16.06
CA GLU A 456 2.90 -15.62 15.48
C GLU A 456 2.64 -16.67 16.57
N LEU A 457 1.41 -16.77 17.06
CA LEU A 457 1.01 -17.80 18.02
C LEU A 457 1.11 -19.19 17.38
N ASN A 458 0.55 -19.33 16.17
CA ASN A 458 0.65 -20.50 15.32
C ASN A 458 0.36 -20.09 13.84
N LYS A 459 0.18 -21.06 12.94
CA LYS A 459 -0.12 -20.79 11.51
C LYS A 459 -1.45 -20.09 11.26
N HIS A 460 -2.37 -20.12 12.24
CA HIS A 460 -3.71 -19.54 12.14
C HIS A 460 -3.87 -18.23 12.93
N PHE A 461 -3.12 -18.06 14.01
CA PHE A 461 -3.26 -16.92 14.91
C PHE A 461 -2.01 -16.07 14.97
N ASN A 462 -2.16 -14.76 14.87
CA ASN A 462 -1.13 -13.80 15.20
C ASN A 462 -1.66 -12.65 16.07
N LEU A 463 -0.77 -12.09 16.88
CA LEU A 463 -0.99 -10.92 17.73
C LEU A 463 -0.10 -9.79 17.25
N GLY A 464 -0.64 -8.58 17.22
CA GLY A 464 0.13 -7.39 16.90
C GLY A 464 -0.20 -6.23 17.81
N GLY A 465 0.73 -5.31 17.97
CA GLY A 465 0.51 -4.08 18.72
C GLY A 465 1.56 -3.05 18.43
N GLY A 466 1.19 -1.78 18.55
CA GLY A 466 2.09 -0.68 18.28
C GLY A 466 1.63 0.64 18.87
N VAL A 467 2.59 1.57 18.93
CA VAL A 467 2.40 2.95 19.31
C VAL A 467 3.17 3.83 18.32
N GLY A 468 2.51 4.89 17.83
CA GLY A 468 3.10 5.96 17.05
C GLY A 468 2.85 7.30 17.71
N TYR A 469 3.88 8.15 17.75
CA TYR A 469 3.81 9.50 18.26
C TYR A 469 4.32 10.47 17.20
N PHE A 470 3.47 11.44 16.85
CA PHE A 470 3.81 12.54 15.95
C PHE A 470 3.90 13.85 16.72
N GLY A 471 4.98 14.61 16.51
CA GLY A 471 5.20 15.97 16.97
C GLY A 471 5.21 16.96 15.82
N GLY A 472 4.33 17.97 15.87
CA GLY A 472 4.15 18.95 14.80
C GLY A 472 5.28 19.98 14.71
N GLY A 473 5.65 20.30 13.46
CA GLY A 473 6.65 21.29 13.10
C GLY A 473 6.10 22.67 12.79
N GLN A 474 6.96 23.52 12.21
CA GLN A 474 6.67 24.93 11.94
C GLN A 474 5.47 25.15 11.00
N PHE A 475 5.28 24.26 9.99
CA PHE A 475 4.15 24.36 9.05
C PHE A 475 2.80 24.35 9.78
N LEU A 476 2.69 23.56 10.85
CA LEU A 476 1.45 23.39 11.62
C LEU A 476 1.22 24.50 12.65
N THR A 477 2.17 25.39 12.86
CA THR A 477 2.03 26.51 13.79
C THR A 477 0.88 27.43 13.35
N ASN A 478 -0.09 27.66 14.25
CA ASN A 478 -1.29 28.48 14.03
C ASN A 478 -2.30 27.93 13.00
N VAL A 479 -2.13 26.70 12.48
CA VAL A 479 -3.07 26.08 11.52
C VAL A 479 -3.69 24.78 12.05
N SER A 480 -3.13 24.20 13.10
CA SER A 480 -3.70 23.08 13.84
C SER A 480 -4.00 23.49 15.30
N THR A 481 -4.96 22.83 15.93
CA THR A 481 -5.29 23.11 17.35
C THR A 481 -4.52 22.21 18.32
N SER A 482 -3.89 21.15 17.82
CA SER A 482 -2.89 20.34 18.55
C SER A 482 -1.63 20.22 17.71
N HIS A 483 -0.47 20.19 18.40
CA HIS A 483 0.85 19.95 17.80
C HIS A 483 1.34 18.53 18.02
N SER A 484 0.52 17.64 18.56
CA SER A 484 0.87 16.23 18.75
C SER A 484 -0.30 15.34 18.44
N TYR A 485 0.01 14.13 18.03
CA TYR A 485 -0.95 13.04 17.81
C TYR A 485 -0.30 11.75 18.27
N THR A 486 -1.05 10.94 19.02
CA THR A 486 -0.60 9.61 19.43
C THR A 486 -1.61 8.57 18.96
N TYR A 487 -1.11 7.46 18.47
CA TYR A 487 -1.92 6.34 18.02
C TYR A 487 -1.43 5.06 18.68
N TYR A 488 -2.38 4.24 19.12
CA TYR A 488 -2.13 2.93 19.71
C TYR A 488 -3.00 1.89 19.04
N TYR A 489 -2.47 0.70 18.85
CA TYR A 489 -3.31 -0.41 18.45
C TYR A 489 -2.88 -1.72 19.10
N PHE A 490 -3.86 -2.62 19.24
CA PHE A 490 -3.65 -4.03 19.51
C PHE A 490 -4.53 -4.84 18.56
N ALA A 491 -4.00 -5.90 17.95
CA ALA A 491 -4.69 -6.72 16.97
C ALA A 491 -4.53 -8.20 17.27
N LEU A 492 -5.62 -8.95 17.14
CA LEU A 492 -5.66 -10.40 17.09
C LEU A 492 -6.26 -10.82 15.75
N ASN A 493 -5.51 -11.59 14.97
CA ASN A 493 -5.98 -12.11 13.70
C ASN A 493 -6.05 -13.63 13.78
N PHE A 494 -7.15 -14.18 13.27
CA PHE A 494 -7.32 -15.60 12.96
C PHE A 494 -7.49 -15.77 11.46
N LYS A 495 -6.86 -16.80 10.90
CA LYS A 495 -7.01 -17.14 9.50
C LYS A 495 -6.97 -18.65 9.30
N ASP A 496 -8.01 -19.16 8.67
CA ASP A 496 -8.10 -20.56 8.20
C ASP A 496 -8.21 -20.53 6.68
N ASN A 497 -7.18 -20.96 5.99
CA ASN A 497 -7.07 -20.89 4.53
C ASN A 497 -7.66 -22.11 3.80
N GLY A 498 -8.35 -22.99 4.51
CA GLY A 498 -8.86 -24.23 3.93
C GLY A 498 -7.77 -25.22 3.53
N ARG A 499 -8.11 -26.13 2.62
CA ARG A 499 -7.14 -27.05 2.02
C ARG A 499 -6.19 -26.28 1.11
N LYS A 500 -4.92 -26.60 1.18
CA LYS A 500 -3.89 -26.18 0.22
C LYS A 500 -3.45 -27.38 -0.63
#